data_7f9eb8fe6b41aa45c28b746630fd4e0a
#
_entry.id   7f9eb8fe6b41aa45c28b746630fd4e0a
#
_cell.length_a   1.000
_cell.length_b   1.000
_cell.length_c   1.000
_cell.angle_alpha   90.00
_cell.angle_beta   90.00
_cell.angle_gamma   90.00
#
_symmetry.space_group_name_H-M   'P 1'
#
loop_
_entity.id
_entity.type
_entity.pdbx_description
1 polymer ?
#
loop_
_entity_poly.entity_id
_entity_poly.type
_entity_poly.pdbx_seq_one_letter_code
_entity_poly.pdbx_strand_id
1 'polypeptide(L)' 'MRVTYDPAADAMYLYLTEPAAGRSEVARTEEVAAGVMLDFDGEGQVIGVEILSVSRRPGPKPMQMAFEVLPTGRC' A
#
# COMPACT_ATOMS: atom_id res chain seq x y z
N MET A 1 10.33 -2.05 0.86
CA MET A 1 8.88 -2.13 0.72
C MET A 1 8.30 -2.94 1.87
N ARG A 2 7.23 -2.49 2.45
CA ARG A 2 6.68 -3.12 3.63
C ARG A 2 5.16 -3.08 3.55
N VAL A 3 4.49 -4.15 4.01
CA VAL A 3 3.03 -4.22 4.01
C VAL A 3 2.56 -4.43 5.43
N THR A 4 1.57 -3.65 5.86
CA THR A 4 0.95 -3.83 7.16
C THR A 4 -0.54 -4.00 6.99
N TYR A 5 -1.16 -4.69 7.95
CA TYR A 5 -2.60 -4.85 7.99
C TYR A 5 -3.07 -4.53 9.39
N ASP A 6 -4.05 -3.63 9.48
CA ASP A 6 -4.65 -3.24 10.74
C ASP A 6 -6.03 -3.88 10.82
N PRO A 7 -6.19 -4.93 11.64
CA PRO A 7 -7.49 -5.62 11.70
C PRO A 7 -8.59 -4.75 12.31
N ALA A 8 -8.25 -3.80 13.16
CA ALA A 8 -9.28 -2.95 13.75
C ALA A 8 -9.90 -2.03 12.70
N ALA A 9 -9.10 -1.57 11.76
CA ALA A 9 -9.57 -0.70 10.69
C ALA A 9 -9.89 -1.48 9.41
N ASP A 10 -9.54 -2.75 9.36
CA ASP A 10 -9.67 -3.58 8.16
C ASP A 10 -9.00 -2.90 6.98
N ALA A 11 -7.81 -2.38 7.23
CA ALA A 11 -7.07 -1.59 6.26
C ALA A 11 -5.66 -2.14 6.09
N MET A 12 -5.19 -2.13 4.86
CA MET A 12 -3.85 -2.56 4.52
C MET A 12 -3.09 -1.38 3.97
N TYR A 13 -1.81 -1.28 4.33
CA TYR A 13 -0.96 -0.21 3.84
C TYR A 13 0.31 -0.79 3.26
N LEU A 14 0.63 -0.37 2.05
CA LEU A 14 1.85 -0.77 1.37
C LEU A 14 2.80 0.42 1.37
N TYR A 15 3.94 0.27 2.05
CA TYR A 15 4.97 1.29 2.09
C TYR A 15 5.92 1.04 0.93
N LEU A 16 5.85 1.90 -0.08
CA LEU A 16 6.73 1.76 -1.24
C LEU A 16 8.14 2.17 -0.91
N THR A 17 8.29 3.11 0.02
CA THR A 17 9.60 3.54 0.48
C THR A 17 9.61 3.49 1.99
N GLU A 18 10.78 3.20 2.57
CA GLU A 18 10.94 3.28 4.01
C GLU A 18 11.23 4.72 4.37
N PRO A 19 10.46 5.28 5.30
CA PRO A 19 10.73 6.65 5.71
C PRO A 19 12.08 6.71 6.39
N ALA A 20 12.95 7.56 5.90
CA ALA A 20 14.15 7.90 6.61
C ALA A 20 13.79 8.93 7.66
N ALA A 21 14.63 9.03 8.69
CA ALA A 21 14.38 9.98 9.76
C ALA A 21 14.17 11.38 9.17
N GLY A 22 13.07 12.00 9.54
CA GLY A 22 12.77 13.37 9.14
C GLY A 22 12.35 13.52 7.69
N ARG A 23 11.95 12.43 7.02
CA ARG A 23 11.57 12.51 5.63
C ARG A 23 10.36 11.66 5.36
N SER A 24 9.91 11.68 4.14
CA SER A 24 8.86 10.81 3.61
C SER A 24 7.52 11.08 4.23
N GLU A 25 7.26 12.33 4.50
CA GLU A 25 5.96 12.71 5.00
C GLU A 25 4.98 12.77 3.84
N VAL A 26 3.74 12.39 4.15
CA VAL A 26 2.69 12.44 3.16
C VAL A 26 2.30 13.90 2.95
N ALA A 27 2.47 14.38 1.73
CA ALA A 27 2.10 15.74 1.38
C ALA A 27 0.68 15.79 0.83
N ARG A 28 0.21 14.68 0.25
CA ARG A 28 -1.10 14.65 -0.37
C ARG A 28 -1.57 13.20 -0.45
N THR A 29 -2.86 13.00 -0.24
CA THR A 29 -3.50 11.70 -0.40
C THR A 29 -4.61 11.84 -1.44
N GLU A 30 -4.70 10.88 -2.32
CA GLU A 30 -5.68 10.91 -3.38
C GLU A 30 -6.40 9.56 -3.45
N GLU A 31 -7.73 9.59 -3.40
CA GLU A 31 -8.51 8.37 -3.57
C GLU A 31 -8.66 8.11 -5.05
N VAL A 32 -8.06 7.02 -5.54
CA VAL A 32 -8.04 6.71 -6.97
C VAL A 32 -9.13 5.74 -7.36
N ALA A 33 -9.69 5.03 -6.39
CA ALA A 33 -10.81 4.14 -6.59
C ALA A 33 -11.45 3.96 -5.24
N ALA A 34 -12.64 3.37 -5.20
CA ALA A 34 -13.35 3.20 -3.95
C ALA A 34 -12.48 2.44 -2.95
N GLY A 35 -12.10 3.10 -1.86
CA GLY A 35 -11.31 2.50 -0.81
C GLY A 35 -9.85 2.24 -1.15
N VAL A 36 -9.33 2.87 -2.21
CA VAL A 36 -7.93 2.74 -2.57
C VAL A 36 -7.34 4.13 -2.67
N MET A 37 -6.38 4.44 -1.79
CA MET A 37 -5.75 5.75 -1.73
C MET A 37 -4.27 5.65 -2.04
N LEU A 38 -3.77 6.66 -2.73
CA LEU A 38 -2.34 6.83 -2.95
C LEU A 38 -1.85 8.00 -2.11
N ASP A 39 -0.71 7.80 -1.44
CA ASP A 39 -0.05 8.86 -0.69
C ASP A 39 1.14 9.35 -1.49
N PHE A 40 1.27 10.66 -1.59
CA PHE A 40 2.33 11.30 -2.36
C PHE A 40 3.21 12.12 -1.43
N ASP A 41 4.50 12.17 -1.74
CA ASP A 41 5.41 13.06 -1.01
C ASP A 41 5.37 14.45 -1.64
N GLY A 42 6.23 15.34 -1.12
CA GLY A 42 6.24 16.72 -1.59
C GLY A 42 6.76 16.89 -3.01
N GLU A 43 7.35 15.85 -3.58
CA GLU A 43 7.85 15.89 -4.94
C GLU A 43 6.92 15.18 -5.92
N GLY A 44 5.73 14.78 -5.45
CA GLY A 44 4.75 14.15 -6.33
C GLY A 44 4.96 12.68 -6.56
N GLN A 45 5.84 12.04 -5.80
CA GLN A 45 6.07 10.61 -5.93
C GLN A 45 5.14 9.84 -5.03
N VAL A 46 4.66 8.69 -5.50
CA VAL A 46 3.82 7.82 -4.69
C VAL A 46 4.71 7.09 -3.70
N ILE A 47 4.42 7.26 -2.41
CA ILE A 47 5.20 6.63 -1.36
C ILE A 47 4.42 5.58 -0.61
N GLY A 48 3.11 5.50 -0.81
CA GLY A 48 2.31 4.49 -0.13
C GLY A 48 0.98 4.28 -0.79
N VAL A 49 0.40 3.11 -0.52
CA VAL A 49 -0.92 2.74 -1.01
C VAL A 49 -1.73 2.22 0.16
N GLU A 50 -2.92 2.77 0.35
CA GLU A 50 -3.81 2.29 1.41
C GLU A 50 -5.03 1.65 0.79
N ILE A 51 -5.41 0.49 1.30
CA ILE A 51 -6.57 -0.25 0.83
C ILE A 51 -7.50 -0.49 2.01
N LEU A 52 -8.72 -0.01 1.88
CA LEU A 52 -9.74 -0.16 2.93
C LEU A 52 -10.64 -1.35 2.65
N SER A 53 -11.30 -1.82 3.69
CA SER A 53 -12.28 -2.91 3.60
C SER A 53 -11.67 -4.16 2.96
N VAL A 54 -10.45 -4.49 3.40
CA VAL A 54 -9.69 -5.56 2.76
C VAL A 54 -10.42 -6.88 2.86
N SER A 55 -11.03 -7.18 4.02
CA SER A 55 -11.68 -8.46 4.23
C SER A 55 -12.94 -8.63 3.38
N ARG A 56 -13.48 -7.54 2.83
CA ARG A 56 -14.69 -7.59 2.01
C ARG A 56 -14.38 -7.65 0.53
N ARG A 57 -13.12 -7.50 0.16
CA ARG A 57 -12.74 -7.57 -1.24
C ARG A 57 -12.64 -9.01 -1.66
N PRO A 58 -12.93 -9.32 -2.93
CA PRO A 58 -12.75 -10.68 -3.42
C PRO A 58 -11.27 -11.03 -3.44
N GLY A 59 -10.99 -12.32 -3.30
CA GLY A 59 -9.62 -12.79 -3.35
C GLY A 59 -9.11 -13.23 -2.01
N PRO A 60 -7.81 -13.45 -1.90
CA PRO A 60 -7.21 -13.94 -0.65
C PRO A 60 -7.41 -12.96 0.48
N LYS A 61 -7.59 -13.49 1.68
CA LYS A 61 -7.63 -12.68 2.89
C LYS A 61 -6.23 -12.15 3.18
N PRO A 62 -6.13 -11.07 3.98
CA PRO A 62 -4.81 -10.51 4.28
C PRO A 62 -3.82 -11.52 4.84
N MET A 63 -4.30 -12.45 5.68
CA MET A 63 -3.42 -13.47 6.25
C MET A 63 -2.99 -14.52 5.24
N GLN A 64 -3.57 -14.49 4.04
CA GLN A 64 -3.27 -15.44 2.98
C GLN A 64 -2.55 -14.77 1.82
N MET A 65 -2.00 -13.59 2.06
CA MET A 65 -1.30 -12.85 1.03
C MET A 65 -0.05 -13.61 0.61
N ALA A 66 0.21 -13.62 -0.70
CA ALA A 66 1.36 -14.31 -1.26
C ALA A 66 2.31 -13.29 -1.86
N PHE A 67 3.61 -13.57 -1.76
CA PHE A 67 4.64 -12.80 -2.43
C PHE A 67 5.35 -13.75 -3.37
N GLU A 68 5.45 -13.36 -4.64
CA GLU A 68 5.97 -14.26 -5.65
C GLU A 68 6.92 -13.49 -6.54
N VAL A 69 8.12 -14.05 -6.74
CA VAL A 69 9.10 -13.49 -7.65
C VAL A 69 8.99 -14.25 -8.96
N LEU A 70 8.66 -13.52 -10.01
CA LEU A 70 8.49 -14.14 -11.32
C LEU A 70 9.83 -14.41 -11.97
N PRO A 71 9.88 -15.36 -12.92
CA PRO A 71 11.15 -15.66 -13.59
C PRO A 71 11.69 -14.45 -14.33
N THR A 72 13.01 -14.41 -14.46
CA THR A 72 13.66 -13.34 -15.23
C THR A 72 13.24 -13.45 -16.69
N GLY A 73 13.35 -12.34 -17.40
CA GLY A 73 12.97 -12.29 -18.80
C GLY A 73 11.51 -11.99 -19.03
N ARG A 74 10.72 -11.89 -17.97
CA ARG A 74 9.34 -11.47 -18.08
C ARG A 74 9.27 -9.96 -18.22
N CYS A 75 8.34 -9.50 -18.99
CA CYS A 75 8.13 -8.05 -19.10
C CYS A 75 6.74 -7.72 -18.65
#